data_a248be8ff7ecd610bf8076fbecf584a0
#
_entry.id   a248be8ff7ecd610bf8076fbecf584a0
#
_cell.length_a   1.000
_cell.length_b   1.000
_cell.length_c   1.000
_cell.angle_alpha   90.00
_cell.angle_beta   90.00
_cell.angle_gamma   90.00
#
_symmetry.space_group_name_H-M   'P 1'
#
loop_
_entity.id
_entity.type
_entity.pdbx_description
1 polymer ?
#
loop_
_entity_poly.entity_id
_entity_poly.type
_entity_poly.pdbx_seq_one_letter_code
_entity_poly.pdbx_strand_id
1 'polypeptide(L)'
;MPTILVILMLGTGMPALGVEGIPTSQIFWAVVSLVLVYTAYVSEVYRAGIESVHPSQDAAARSLGLTHVQSLRFVVIPQAVRRVIPPLLNDFIGLQKDTALVSVLGVVEVLRQTQINEAAAFNGTYYLVAATLFVAITIPLARLTDWLVARDRKRRQAAGVAT
;
A
#
# COMPACT_ATOMS: atom_id res chain seq x y z
N MET A 1 11.96 -3.38 6.80
CA MET A 1 11.87 -4.69 7.49
C MET A 1 10.96 -5.62 6.69
N PRO A 2 11.21 -6.94 6.65
CA PRO A 2 10.26 -7.87 6.04
C PRO A 2 8.94 -7.87 6.80
N THR A 3 7.82 -7.69 6.11
CA THR A 3 6.46 -7.63 6.69
C THR A 3 6.16 -8.84 7.59
N ILE A 4 6.57 -10.03 7.15
CA ILE A 4 6.35 -11.27 7.89
C ILE A 4 6.99 -11.27 9.28
N LEU A 5 8.16 -10.64 9.46
CA LEU A 5 8.81 -10.54 10.77
C LEU A 5 8.01 -9.68 11.74
N VAL A 6 7.43 -8.58 11.26
CA VAL A 6 6.58 -7.71 12.09
C VAL A 6 5.30 -8.46 12.48
N ILE A 7 4.70 -9.20 11.54
CA ILE A 7 3.52 -10.04 11.80
C ILE A 7 3.82 -11.09 12.87
N LEU A 8 4.92 -11.82 12.74
CA LEU A 8 5.31 -12.82 13.72
C LEU A 8 5.63 -12.20 15.07
N MET A 9 6.43 -11.12 15.09
CA MET A 9 6.85 -10.48 16.34
C MET A 9 5.65 -9.95 17.14
N LEU A 10 4.71 -9.26 16.50
CA LEU A 10 3.53 -8.73 17.18
C LEU A 10 2.46 -9.81 17.39
N GLY A 11 2.19 -10.66 16.39
CA GLY A 11 1.14 -11.65 16.45
C GLY A 11 1.38 -12.80 17.42
N THR A 12 2.64 -13.16 17.66
CA THR A 12 3.00 -14.17 18.66
C THR A 12 3.59 -13.55 19.93
N GLY A 13 4.40 -12.50 19.80
CA GLY A 13 5.11 -11.89 20.92
C GLY A 13 4.17 -11.17 21.89
N MET A 14 3.25 -10.35 21.39
CA MET A 14 2.36 -9.57 22.25
C MET A 14 1.39 -10.44 23.06
N PRO A 15 0.71 -11.45 22.48
CA PRO A 15 -0.08 -12.40 23.26
C PRO A 15 0.74 -13.20 24.29
N ALA A 16 2.00 -13.53 23.97
CA ALA A 16 2.87 -14.30 24.84
C ALA A 16 3.32 -13.56 26.11
N LEU A 17 3.23 -12.22 26.12
CA LEU A 17 3.57 -11.41 27.31
C LEU A 17 2.61 -11.63 28.47
N GLY A 18 1.39 -12.12 28.23
CA GLY A 18 0.40 -12.42 29.28
C GLY A 18 -0.01 -11.20 30.11
N VAL A 19 0.16 -9.98 29.60
CA VAL A 19 -0.16 -8.75 30.32
C VAL A 19 -1.66 -8.50 30.28
N GLU A 20 -2.25 -8.24 31.45
CA GLU A 20 -3.68 -7.88 31.55
C GLU A 20 -3.98 -6.61 30.72
N GLY A 21 -5.07 -6.67 29.94
CA GLY A 21 -5.49 -5.56 29.06
C GLY A 21 -4.90 -5.60 27.64
N ILE A 22 -3.93 -6.46 27.37
CA ILE A 22 -3.43 -6.67 26.00
C ILE A 22 -4.30 -7.71 25.27
N PRO A 23 -4.87 -7.38 24.09
CA PRO A 23 -5.64 -8.35 23.32
C PRO A 23 -4.83 -9.60 22.98
N THR A 24 -5.41 -10.78 23.19
CA THR A 24 -4.79 -12.07 22.82
C THR A 24 -5.17 -12.51 21.40
N SER A 25 -6.04 -11.76 20.72
CA SER A 25 -6.53 -12.07 19.38
C SER A 25 -5.41 -11.96 18.33
N GLN A 26 -5.14 -13.05 17.65
CA GLN A 26 -4.15 -13.08 16.54
C GLN A 26 -4.56 -12.18 15.37
N ILE A 27 -5.87 -12.09 15.07
CA ILE A 27 -6.40 -11.20 14.02
C ILE A 27 -6.12 -9.75 14.37
N PHE A 28 -6.32 -9.34 15.64
CA PHE A 28 -6.03 -7.98 16.08
C PHE A 28 -4.55 -7.62 15.79
N TRP A 29 -3.62 -8.47 16.20
CA TRP A 29 -2.18 -8.22 16.01
C TRP A 29 -1.73 -8.33 14.56
N ALA A 30 -2.37 -9.21 13.77
CA ALA A 30 -2.15 -9.27 12.32
C ALA A 30 -2.52 -7.94 11.66
N VAL A 31 -3.70 -7.37 11.99
CA VAL A 31 -4.13 -6.07 11.47
C VAL A 31 -3.20 -4.95 11.93
N VAL A 32 -2.85 -4.90 13.22
CA VAL A 32 -1.92 -3.90 13.77
C VAL A 32 -0.57 -3.95 13.05
N SER A 33 -0.04 -5.16 12.79
CA SER A 33 1.22 -5.34 12.08
C SER A 33 1.18 -4.77 10.67
N LEU A 34 0.13 -5.09 9.91
CA LEU A 34 -0.05 -4.58 8.56
C LEU A 34 -0.24 -3.06 8.56
N VAL A 35 -1.04 -2.52 9.48
CA VAL A 35 -1.23 -1.07 9.62
C VAL A 35 0.08 -0.36 9.90
N LEU A 36 0.91 -0.87 10.82
CA LEU A 36 2.20 -0.26 11.15
C LEU A 36 3.15 -0.24 9.94
N VAL A 37 3.29 -1.38 9.25
CA VAL A 37 4.17 -1.50 8.08
C VAL A 37 3.70 -0.58 6.95
N TYR A 38 2.41 -0.62 6.63
CA TYR A 38 1.88 0.17 5.52
C TYR A 38 1.75 1.66 5.85
N THR A 39 1.59 2.04 7.11
CA THR A 39 1.70 3.44 7.54
C THR A 39 3.08 4.00 7.21
N ALA A 40 4.14 3.23 7.45
CA ALA A 40 5.50 3.65 7.09
C ALA A 40 5.67 3.80 5.57
N TYR A 41 5.19 2.85 4.76
CA TYR A 41 5.25 2.95 3.30
C TYR A 41 4.46 4.15 2.77
N VAL A 42 3.22 4.31 3.21
CA VAL A 42 2.34 5.41 2.78
C VAL A 42 2.92 6.76 3.18
N SER A 43 3.51 6.90 4.37
CA SER A 43 4.15 8.15 4.80
C SER A 43 5.33 8.53 3.89
N GLU A 44 6.12 7.54 3.48
CA GLU A 44 7.23 7.75 2.55
C GLU A 44 6.76 8.13 1.14
N VAL A 45 5.67 7.52 0.67
CA VAL A 45 5.04 7.88 -0.61
C VAL A 45 4.55 9.33 -0.60
N TYR A 46 3.92 9.77 0.50
CA TYR A 46 3.51 11.17 0.63
C TYR A 46 4.70 12.13 0.64
N ARG A 47 5.74 11.81 1.41
CA ARG A 47 6.96 12.61 1.46
C ARG A 47 7.58 12.73 0.06
N ALA A 48 7.83 11.61 -0.60
CA ALA A 48 8.40 11.58 -1.94
C ALA A 48 7.53 12.31 -2.97
N GLY A 49 6.21 12.23 -2.84
CA GLY A 49 5.27 12.93 -3.71
C GLY A 49 5.39 14.46 -3.59
N ILE A 50 5.52 14.97 -2.39
CA ILE A 50 5.70 16.41 -2.14
C ILE A 50 7.07 16.86 -2.63
N GLU A 51 8.14 16.16 -2.25
CA GLU A 51 9.52 16.46 -2.65
C GLU A 51 9.75 16.37 -4.16
N SER A 52 8.93 15.58 -4.85
CA SER A 52 9.00 15.47 -6.31
C SER A 52 8.58 16.73 -7.06
N VAL A 53 7.83 17.65 -6.41
CA VAL A 53 7.46 18.93 -7.03
C VAL A 53 8.66 19.84 -7.02
N HIS A 54 9.10 20.28 -8.22
CA HIS A 54 10.31 21.09 -8.33
C HIS A 54 10.17 22.41 -7.56
N PRO A 55 11.18 22.83 -6.77
CA PRO A 55 11.11 24.05 -5.96
C PRO A 55 10.80 25.32 -6.75
N SER A 56 11.15 25.36 -8.04
CA SER A 56 10.79 26.48 -8.91
C SER A 56 9.30 26.73 -9.06
N GLN A 57 8.45 25.71 -8.85
CA GLN A 57 6.99 25.86 -8.89
C GLN A 57 6.49 26.73 -7.72
N ASP A 58 7.01 26.49 -6.51
CA ASP A 58 6.71 27.34 -5.35
C ASP A 58 7.28 28.76 -5.55
N ALA A 59 8.54 28.86 -6.00
CA ALA A 59 9.18 30.15 -6.24
C ALA A 59 8.43 30.98 -7.29
N ALA A 60 8.02 30.39 -8.41
CA ALA A 60 7.24 31.06 -9.45
C ALA A 60 5.88 31.53 -8.94
N ALA A 61 5.17 30.68 -8.17
CA ALA A 61 3.89 31.05 -7.58
C ALA A 61 4.03 32.25 -6.64
N ARG A 62 5.07 32.25 -5.80
CA ARG A 62 5.36 33.35 -4.88
C ARG A 62 5.77 34.64 -5.61
N SER A 63 6.47 34.55 -6.72
CA SER A 63 6.81 35.70 -7.56
C SER A 63 5.57 36.36 -8.17
N LEU A 64 4.48 35.62 -8.33
CA LEU A 64 3.16 36.11 -8.75
C LEU A 64 2.32 36.67 -7.59
N GLY A 65 2.90 36.79 -6.38
CA GLY A 65 2.24 37.37 -5.21
C GLY A 65 1.46 36.38 -4.36
N LEU A 66 1.52 35.07 -4.59
CA LEU A 66 0.90 34.09 -3.74
C LEU A 66 1.65 33.97 -2.40
N THR A 67 0.93 33.87 -1.31
CA THR A 67 1.54 33.50 -0.02
C THR A 67 2.01 32.05 -0.07
N HIS A 68 2.89 31.64 0.86
CA HIS A 68 3.37 30.27 0.93
C HIS A 68 2.22 29.25 1.05
N VAL A 69 1.22 29.52 1.88
CA VAL A 69 0.04 28.65 2.05
C VAL A 69 -0.78 28.56 0.74
N GLN A 70 -0.92 29.68 0.03
CA GLN A 70 -1.62 29.70 -1.25
C GLN A 70 -0.83 28.93 -2.33
N SER A 71 0.49 29.09 -2.38
CA SER A 71 1.37 28.33 -3.27
C SER A 71 1.26 26.83 -2.99
N LEU A 72 1.35 26.40 -1.73
CA LEU A 72 1.13 25.00 -1.36
C LEU A 72 -0.23 24.49 -1.82
N ARG A 73 -1.30 25.22 -1.52
CA ARG A 73 -2.68 24.76 -1.78
C ARG A 73 -3.03 24.71 -3.27
N PHE A 74 -2.60 25.70 -4.04
CA PHE A 74 -3.03 25.85 -5.44
C PHE A 74 -2.03 25.31 -6.46
N VAL A 75 -0.74 25.16 -6.09
CA VAL A 75 0.32 24.76 -7.01
C VAL A 75 0.97 23.45 -6.61
N VAL A 76 1.49 23.35 -5.38
CA VAL A 76 2.29 22.19 -4.95
C VAL A 76 1.42 20.97 -4.66
N ILE A 77 0.42 21.10 -3.78
CA ILE A 77 -0.42 19.96 -3.36
C ILE A 77 -1.15 19.30 -4.55
N PRO A 78 -1.79 20.02 -5.48
CA PRO A 78 -2.45 19.38 -6.61
C PRO A 78 -1.49 18.60 -7.51
N GLN A 79 -0.23 19.04 -7.62
CA GLN A 79 0.79 18.32 -8.37
C GLN A 79 1.29 17.09 -7.59
N ALA A 80 1.56 17.23 -6.29
CA ALA A 80 1.99 16.15 -5.42
C ALA A 80 0.96 15.02 -5.38
N VAL A 81 -0.34 15.32 -5.18
CA VAL A 81 -1.41 14.32 -5.14
C VAL A 81 -1.43 13.45 -6.40
N ARG A 82 -1.28 14.06 -7.59
CA ARG A 82 -1.24 13.28 -8.84
C ARG A 82 -0.04 12.32 -8.92
N ARG A 83 1.07 12.67 -8.26
CA ARG A 83 2.29 11.83 -8.24
C ARG A 83 2.22 10.74 -7.19
N VAL A 84 1.44 10.93 -6.12
CA VAL A 84 1.26 9.99 -5.01
C VAL A 84 0.27 8.88 -5.37
N ILE A 85 -0.75 9.14 -6.16
CA ILE A 85 -1.81 8.16 -6.47
C ILE A 85 -1.25 6.84 -7.06
N PRO A 86 -0.37 6.82 -8.09
CA PRO A 86 0.12 5.57 -8.64
C PRO A 86 0.91 4.71 -7.64
N PRO A 87 1.89 5.23 -6.88
CA PRO A 87 2.58 4.44 -5.86
C PRO A 87 1.65 3.97 -4.74
N LEU A 88 0.64 4.75 -4.30
CA LEU A 88 -0.35 4.29 -3.33
C LEU A 88 -1.17 3.09 -3.83
N LEU A 89 -1.51 3.07 -5.12
CA LEU A 89 -2.18 1.91 -5.72
C LEU A 89 -1.26 0.69 -5.75
N ASN A 90 0.04 0.86 -5.99
CA ASN A 90 1.02 -0.22 -5.90
C ASN A 90 1.15 -0.74 -4.47
N ASP A 91 1.17 0.15 -3.46
CA ASP A 91 1.17 -0.24 -2.05
C ASP A 91 -0.11 -1.00 -1.68
N PHE A 92 -1.27 -0.59 -2.21
CA PHE A 92 -2.52 -1.30 -2.02
C PHE A 92 -2.49 -2.71 -2.64
N ILE A 93 -1.90 -2.88 -3.83
CA ILE A 93 -1.67 -4.20 -4.45
C ILE A 93 -0.71 -5.03 -3.58
N GLY A 94 0.32 -4.40 -3.01
CA GLY A 94 1.23 -5.03 -2.05
C GLY A 94 0.51 -5.50 -0.80
N LEU A 95 -0.28 -4.62 -0.17
CA LEU A 95 -1.08 -4.93 1.02
C LEU A 95 -2.03 -6.12 0.77
N GLN A 96 -2.72 -6.13 -0.37
CA GLN A 96 -3.61 -7.23 -0.74
C GLN A 96 -2.89 -8.59 -0.80
N LYS A 97 -1.63 -8.61 -1.26
CA LYS A 97 -0.82 -9.85 -1.26
C LYS A 97 -0.32 -10.17 0.15
N ASP A 98 0.09 -9.18 0.92
CA ASP A 98 0.63 -9.34 2.27
C ASP A 98 -0.43 -9.81 3.26
N THR A 99 -1.73 -9.66 2.96
CA THR A 99 -2.79 -10.28 3.77
C THR A 99 -2.66 -11.81 3.84
N ALA A 100 -2.10 -12.47 2.83
CA ALA A 100 -1.82 -13.90 2.87
C ALA A 100 -0.74 -14.29 3.91
N LEU A 101 0.14 -13.37 4.28
CA LEU A 101 1.19 -13.62 5.28
C LEU A 101 0.62 -13.84 6.69
N VAL A 102 -0.60 -13.33 6.98
CA VAL A 102 -1.22 -13.51 8.29
C VAL A 102 -1.65 -14.95 8.56
N SER A 103 -1.70 -15.78 7.51
CA SER A 103 -1.92 -17.24 7.63
C SER A 103 -0.93 -17.92 8.57
N VAL A 104 0.29 -17.39 8.69
CA VAL A 104 1.34 -17.92 9.57
C VAL A 104 0.95 -17.86 11.05
N LEU A 105 0.08 -16.93 11.43
CA LEU A 105 -0.49 -16.84 12.78
C LEU A 105 -1.70 -17.77 12.99
N GLY A 106 -2.07 -18.56 11.99
CA GLY A 106 -3.28 -19.39 12.03
C GLY A 106 -4.58 -18.64 11.72
N VAL A 107 -4.51 -17.36 11.36
CA VAL A 107 -5.67 -16.58 10.92
C VAL A 107 -6.22 -17.16 9.63
N VAL A 108 -7.52 -17.46 9.63
CA VAL A 108 -8.18 -18.05 8.45
C VAL A 108 -8.50 -16.94 7.46
N GLU A 109 -7.71 -16.89 6.38
CA GLU A 109 -7.88 -16.07 5.20
C GLU A 109 -7.77 -16.99 3.96
N VAL A 110 -7.73 -16.44 2.75
CA VAL A 110 -7.78 -17.23 1.50
C VAL A 110 -6.70 -18.31 1.44
N LEU A 111 -5.44 -17.97 1.75
CA LEU A 111 -4.34 -18.93 1.70
C LEU A 111 -4.49 -20.00 2.80
N ARG A 112 -4.85 -19.60 4.02
CA ARG A 112 -5.06 -20.55 5.13
C ARG A 112 -6.23 -21.48 4.86
N GLN A 113 -7.34 -20.97 4.34
CA GLN A 113 -8.47 -21.80 3.94
C GLN A 113 -8.09 -22.80 2.84
N THR A 114 -7.25 -22.35 1.89
CA THR A 114 -6.70 -23.21 0.84
C THR A 114 -5.87 -24.34 1.41
N GLN A 115 -4.98 -24.06 2.38
CA GLN A 115 -4.16 -25.07 3.05
C GLN A 115 -5.04 -26.11 3.80
N ILE A 116 -6.08 -25.64 4.48
CA ILE A 116 -7.01 -26.54 5.19
C ILE A 116 -7.73 -27.47 4.21
N ASN A 117 -8.25 -26.93 3.11
CA ASN A 117 -8.96 -27.71 2.11
C ASN A 117 -8.04 -28.68 1.36
N GLU A 118 -6.83 -28.25 1.03
CA GLU A 118 -5.81 -29.09 0.41
C GLU A 118 -5.43 -30.27 1.31
N ALA A 119 -5.15 -30.02 2.59
CA ALA A 119 -4.82 -31.07 3.55
C ALA A 119 -5.96 -32.06 3.76
N ALA A 120 -7.22 -31.61 3.71
CA ALA A 120 -8.40 -32.47 3.85
C ALA A 120 -8.66 -33.34 2.61
N ALA A 121 -8.42 -32.82 1.41
CA ALA A 121 -8.72 -33.48 0.14
C ALA A 121 -7.50 -34.04 -0.59
N PHE A 122 -6.28 -33.76 -0.11
CA PHE A 122 -5.01 -34.09 -0.79
C PHE A 122 -4.98 -33.63 -2.27
N ASN A 123 -5.53 -32.43 -2.51
CA ASN A 123 -5.73 -31.94 -3.88
C ASN A 123 -5.19 -30.50 -4.03
N GLY A 124 -4.06 -30.36 -4.76
CA GLY A 124 -3.40 -29.07 -5.01
C GLY A 124 -4.21 -28.08 -5.86
N THR A 125 -5.38 -28.49 -6.42
CA THR A 125 -6.24 -27.58 -7.22
C THR A 125 -6.72 -26.38 -6.39
N TYR A 126 -6.83 -26.51 -5.07
CA TYR A 126 -7.21 -25.40 -4.19
C TYR A 126 -6.22 -24.22 -4.26
N TYR A 127 -4.92 -24.49 -4.44
CA TYR A 127 -3.92 -23.42 -4.64
C TYR A 127 -4.11 -22.69 -5.98
N LEU A 128 -4.56 -23.38 -7.02
CA LEU A 128 -4.88 -22.73 -8.30
C LEU A 128 -6.08 -21.79 -8.17
N VAL A 129 -7.09 -22.18 -7.39
CA VAL A 129 -8.24 -21.31 -7.09
C VAL A 129 -7.79 -20.07 -6.32
N ALA A 130 -7.01 -20.22 -5.26
CA ALA A 130 -6.48 -19.09 -4.50
C ALA A 130 -5.63 -18.16 -5.39
N ALA A 131 -4.71 -18.72 -6.18
CA ALA A 131 -3.89 -17.95 -7.12
C ALA A 131 -4.76 -17.18 -8.13
N THR A 132 -5.82 -17.81 -8.66
CA THR A 132 -6.75 -17.18 -9.59
C THR A 132 -7.48 -16.00 -8.92
N LEU A 133 -7.91 -16.13 -7.67
CA LEU A 133 -8.54 -15.04 -6.92
C LEU A 133 -7.59 -13.85 -6.74
N PHE A 134 -6.34 -14.11 -6.31
CA PHE A 134 -5.34 -13.04 -6.17
C PHE A 134 -5.03 -12.36 -7.51
N VAL A 135 -4.89 -13.13 -8.59
CA VAL A 135 -4.64 -12.61 -9.93
C VAL A 135 -5.84 -11.80 -10.44
N ALA A 136 -7.08 -12.29 -10.23
CA ALA A 136 -8.30 -11.61 -10.64
C ALA A 136 -8.48 -10.23 -9.98
N ILE A 137 -7.96 -10.04 -8.77
CA ILE A 137 -7.96 -8.73 -8.10
C ILE A 137 -6.75 -7.90 -8.55
N THR A 138 -5.56 -8.51 -8.63
CA THR A 138 -4.31 -7.81 -8.93
C THR A 138 -4.29 -7.23 -10.35
N ILE A 139 -4.75 -7.98 -11.36
CA ILE A 139 -4.71 -7.53 -12.76
C ILE A 139 -5.51 -6.24 -12.98
N PRO A 140 -6.79 -6.12 -12.56
CA PRO A 140 -7.53 -4.87 -12.73
C PRO A 140 -6.88 -3.67 -12.02
N LEU A 141 -6.35 -3.88 -10.81
CA LEU A 141 -5.66 -2.83 -10.05
C LEU A 141 -4.36 -2.40 -10.74
N ALA A 142 -3.55 -3.34 -11.23
CA ALA A 142 -2.34 -3.02 -11.98
C ALA A 142 -2.66 -2.26 -13.28
N ARG A 143 -3.68 -2.69 -14.02
CA ARG A 143 -4.15 -1.98 -15.22
C ARG A 143 -4.63 -0.57 -14.94
N LEU A 144 -5.35 -0.38 -13.81
CA LEU A 144 -5.76 0.95 -13.36
C LEU A 144 -4.54 1.83 -13.07
N THR A 145 -3.54 1.29 -12.38
CA THR A 145 -2.28 2.01 -12.07
C THR A 145 -1.57 2.42 -13.36
N ASP A 146 -1.38 1.48 -14.30
CA ASP A 146 -0.74 1.75 -15.59
C ASP A 146 -1.48 2.82 -16.39
N TRP A 147 -2.80 2.77 -16.41
CA TRP A 147 -3.64 3.76 -17.08
C TRP A 147 -3.48 5.16 -16.47
N LEU A 148 -3.46 5.27 -15.14
CA LEU A 148 -3.24 6.54 -14.44
C LEU A 148 -1.87 7.12 -14.74
N VAL A 149 -0.81 6.31 -14.70
CA VAL A 149 0.55 6.72 -15.04
C VAL A 149 0.63 7.20 -16.49
N ALA A 150 0.08 6.44 -17.42
CA ALA A 150 0.07 6.81 -18.84
C ALA A 150 -0.69 8.11 -19.09
N ARG A 151 -1.83 8.32 -18.40
CA ARG A 151 -2.62 9.55 -18.49
C ARG A 151 -1.85 10.77 -17.95
N ASP A 152 -1.15 10.62 -16.82
CA ASP A 152 -0.35 11.73 -16.27
C ASP A 152 0.83 12.07 -17.18
N ARG A 153 1.51 11.07 -17.74
CA ARG A 153 2.61 11.26 -18.69
C ARG A 153 2.15 12.04 -19.93
N LYS A 154 1.03 11.65 -20.54
CA LYS A 154 0.46 12.36 -21.70
C LYS A 154 0.15 13.83 -21.40
N ARG A 155 -0.39 14.12 -20.21
CA ARG A 155 -0.69 15.49 -19.78
C ARG A 155 0.56 16.35 -19.63
N ARG A 156 1.65 15.80 -19.09
CA ARG A 156 2.94 16.50 -18.96
C ARG A 156 3.54 16.82 -20.32
N GLN A 157 3.52 15.87 -21.24
CA GLN A 157 3.99 16.07 -22.61
C GLN A 157 3.19 17.16 -23.32
N ALA A 158 1.87 17.18 -23.21
CA ALA A 158 1.00 18.21 -23.79
C ALA A 158 1.22 19.60 -23.16
N ALA A 159 1.66 19.68 -21.90
CA ALA A 159 1.99 20.94 -21.22
C ALA A 159 3.41 21.46 -21.52
N GLY A 160 4.17 20.82 -22.42
CA GLY A 160 5.52 21.25 -22.79
C GLY A 160 6.57 21.11 -21.69
N VAL A 161 6.25 20.39 -20.62
CA VAL A 161 7.20 20.10 -19.54
C VAL A 161 8.04 18.92 -19.98
N ALA A 162 9.17 19.20 -20.69
CA ALA A 162 10.18 18.20 -20.98
C ALA A 162 10.77 17.68 -19.66
N THR A 163 10.91 16.37 -19.57
CA THR A 163 11.61 15.66 -18.49
C THR A 163 13.10 15.83 -18.66
#